data_9e5af2cb9846fbe6a738184853a2ff1d
#
_entry.id   9e5af2cb9846fbe6a738184853a2ff1d
#
_cell.length_a   1.000
_cell.length_b   1.000
_cell.length_c   1.000
_cell.angle_alpha   90.00
_cell.angle_beta   90.00
_cell.angle_gamma   90.00
#
_symmetry.space_group_name_H-M   'P 1'
#
loop_
_entity.id
_entity.type
_entity.pdbx_description
1 polymer ?
#
loop_
_entity_poly.entity_id
_entity_poly.type
_entity_poly.pdbx_seq_one_letter_code
_entity_poly.pdbx_strand_id
1 'polypeptide(L)'
;DFRVYPSQEDFSDRNILSNAFFYMPFDDEEEPYRVLKTGFYDRDMNPYTLEIRTSTVEKDDLLFNLAIALGVLYVVLVLSMYLINLLVINKIWKPFKGILSAIRRYEVGNKTELHPIATEVIEFNVLHDNIQQMWQRNEKVFEEQKVFIENASHELQTPLAITLNKLELLANDPSLNEKQLIQLSEVKQSLMRMTHLNKSLLMLTRIENQQYKQAKDVSFQALTTDIIDELSDLIAFKELEVSIDEISDFQVEMNPDLAGILVSNLLRNAIKYTEQGGNIHILIEENRFQVKNTAKDAIRLDPSKIFQRFHKGQQDATSTGLGLAIVKSIAESYHLKVYYTFEEEKHCFQVLGVR
;
A
#
# COMPACT_ATOMS: atom_id res chain seq x y z
N ASP A 1 76.18 -20.39 19.60
CA ASP A 1 77.37 -21.14 20.12
C ASP A 1 77.81 -22.17 19.12
N PHE A 2 79.15 -22.40 19.08
CA PHE A 2 79.65 -23.47 18.28
C PHE A 2 80.61 -24.31 19.13
N ARG A 3 80.66 -25.60 18.86
CA ARG A 3 81.63 -26.55 19.50
C ARG A 3 82.26 -27.40 18.43
N VAL A 4 83.58 -27.64 18.60
CA VAL A 4 84.38 -28.55 17.77
C VAL A 4 84.90 -29.61 18.65
N TYR A 5 84.65 -30.85 18.31
CA TYR A 5 85.19 -32.02 19.06
C TYR A 5 85.61 -33.15 18.11
N PRO A 6 86.61 -33.98 18.51
CA PRO A 6 86.98 -35.12 17.69
C PRO A 6 85.84 -36.07 17.47
N SER A 7 85.65 -36.51 16.23
CA SER A 7 84.63 -37.48 15.87
C SER A 7 85.17 -38.90 16.03
N GLN A 8 84.29 -39.79 16.52
CA GLN A 8 84.60 -41.23 16.59
C GLN A 8 84.22 -42.02 15.37
N GLU A 9 83.45 -41.36 14.47
CA GLU A 9 82.95 -41.99 13.27
C GLU A 9 83.49 -41.30 12.00
N ASP A 10 83.72 -42.08 10.96
CA ASP A 10 84.16 -41.56 9.69
C ASP A 10 83.05 -40.80 9.03
N PHE A 11 83.04 -39.46 9.02
CA PHE A 11 82.01 -38.62 8.51
C PHE A 11 82.10 -38.52 6.97
N SER A 12 81.19 -39.15 6.29
CA SER A 12 80.83 -38.70 4.95
C SER A 12 79.96 -37.44 5.04
N ASP A 13 80.24 -36.44 4.20
CA ASP A 13 79.68 -35.10 4.07
C ASP A 13 78.11 -34.98 4.29
N ARG A 14 77.67 -35.21 5.52
CA ARG A 14 76.20 -35.07 5.82
C ARG A 14 76.02 -33.97 6.87
N ASN A 15 75.47 -32.87 6.46
CA ASN A 15 74.92 -31.87 7.36
C ASN A 15 73.63 -32.40 8.01
N ILE A 16 73.68 -32.67 9.32
CA ILE A 16 72.50 -33.11 10.10
C ILE A 16 71.91 -31.93 10.82
N LEU A 17 70.68 -31.58 10.47
CA LEU A 17 69.94 -30.60 11.16
C LEU A 17 68.98 -31.30 12.12
N SER A 18 69.00 -30.96 13.40
CA SER A 18 68.11 -31.50 14.42
C SER A 18 67.62 -30.40 15.37
N ASN A 19 66.52 -30.64 16.01
CA ASN A 19 66.07 -29.80 17.12
C ASN A 19 66.39 -30.55 18.42
N ALA A 20 67.00 -29.82 19.41
CA ALA A 20 67.29 -30.35 20.70
C ALA A 20 67.00 -29.32 21.80
N PHE A 21 66.67 -29.78 22.98
CA PHE A 21 66.48 -28.91 24.13
C PHE A 21 67.72 -28.91 24.94
N PHE A 22 68.20 -27.73 25.39
CA PHE A 22 69.37 -27.59 26.25
C PHE A 22 68.92 -26.83 27.49
N TYR A 23 69.27 -27.36 28.63
CA TYR A 23 69.11 -26.76 29.94
C TYR A 23 69.99 -25.50 30.10
N MET A 24 69.33 -24.38 30.44
CA MET A 24 70.04 -23.10 30.71
C MET A 24 70.15 -22.87 32.22
N PRO A 25 71.34 -22.90 32.79
CA PRO A 25 71.48 -22.75 34.22
C PRO A 25 71.09 -21.41 34.82
N PHE A 26 70.97 -20.35 34.00
CA PHE A 26 70.65 -19.02 34.44
C PHE A 26 69.14 -18.80 34.59
N ASP A 27 68.35 -19.44 33.75
CA ASP A 27 66.90 -19.26 33.71
C ASP A 27 66.10 -20.45 34.26
N ASP A 28 66.86 -21.54 34.68
CA ASP A 28 66.33 -22.80 35.20
C ASP A 28 65.31 -23.47 34.28
N GLU A 29 65.45 -23.27 32.96
CA GLU A 29 64.50 -23.74 31.92
C GLU A 29 65.25 -24.48 30.79
N GLU A 30 64.57 -25.40 30.12
CA GLU A 30 65.03 -26.03 28.89
C GLU A 30 64.62 -25.19 27.66
N GLU A 31 65.65 -24.66 26.98
CA GLU A 31 65.37 -23.90 25.75
C GLU A 31 65.54 -24.74 24.49
N PRO A 32 64.67 -24.51 23.49
CA PRO A 32 64.81 -25.18 22.21
C PRO A 32 65.93 -24.56 21.35
N TYR A 33 66.74 -25.41 20.84
CA TYR A 33 67.84 -25.06 19.93
C TYR A 33 67.76 -25.82 18.63
N ARG A 34 68.14 -25.15 17.57
CA ARG A 34 68.42 -25.76 16.30
C ARG A 34 69.89 -26.09 16.23
N VAL A 35 70.18 -27.37 16.03
CA VAL A 35 71.58 -27.89 16.07
C VAL A 35 71.94 -28.35 14.66
N LEU A 36 72.99 -27.76 14.11
CA LEU A 36 73.62 -28.23 12.88
C LEU A 36 74.92 -28.95 13.25
N LYS A 37 75.01 -30.24 12.89
CA LYS A 37 76.21 -31.02 12.98
C LYS A 37 76.79 -31.27 11.61
N THR A 38 78.01 -30.89 11.40
CA THR A 38 78.80 -31.13 10.18
C THR A 38 80.16 -31.69 10.48
N GLY A 39 80.59 -32.65 9.70
CA GLY A 39 81.93 -33.27 9.86
C GLY A 39 82.89 -32.58 8.89
N PHE A 40 84.15 -32.48 9.38
CA PHE A 40 85.32 -32.03 8.60
C PHE A 40 86.60 -32.72 9.07
N TYR A 41 87.62 -32.71 8.23
CA TYR A 41 88.95 -33.25 8.59
C TYR A 41 89.92 -32.11 8.82
N ASP A 42 90.85 -32.28 9.81
CA ASP A 42 91.92 -31.35 10.02
C ASP A 42 93.05 -31.58 8.98
N ARG A 43 94.18 -30.85 9.12
CA ARG A 43 95.34 -30.99 8.21
C ARG A 43 96.00 -32.35 8.29
N ASP A 44 95.86 -33.02 9.41
CA ASP A 44 96.42 -34.34 9.70
C ASP A 44 95.42 -35.48 9.43
N MET A 45 94.33 -35.17 8.71
CA MET A 45 93.25 -36.13 8.33
C MET A 45 92.48 -36.72 9.53
N ASN A 46 92.46 -36.06 10.67
CA ASN A 46 91.67 -36.51 11.80
C ASN A 46 90.24 -35.97 11.67
N PRO A 47 89.21 -36.80 11.92
CA PRO A 47 87.83 -36.37 11.79
C PRO A 47 87.40 -35.54 13.01
N TYR A 48 86.74 -34.39 12.72
CA TYR A 48 86.16 -33.48 13.69
C TYR A 48 84.70 -33.22 13.35
N THR A 49 83.85 -32.99 14.38
CA THR A 49 82.46 -32.57 14.26
C THR A 49 82.37 -31.10 14.70
N LEU A 50 81.83 -30.26 13.80
CA LEU A 50 81.42 -28.92 14.13
C LEU A 50 79.93 -28.97 14.48
N GLU A 51 79.58 -28.58 15.68
CA GLU A 51 78.19 -28.43 16.16
C GLU A 51 77.93 -26.93 16.37
N ILE A 52 76.95 -26.40 15.59
CA ILE A 52 76.44 -25.03 15.67
C ILE A 52 75.08 -25.09 16.34
N ARG A 53 74.90 -24.35 17.42
CA ARG A 53 73.61 -24.25 18.16
C ARG A 53 73.11 -22.84 18.05
N THR A 54 71.80 -22.71 17.64
CA THR A 54 71.08 -21.45 17.54
C THR A 54 69.80 -21.59 18.33
N SER A 55 69.59 -20.74 19.34
CA SER A 55 68.34 -20.69 20.09
C SER A 55 67.15 -20.30 19.13
N THR A 56 66.04 -20.94 19.32
CA THR A 56 64.81 -20.61 18.60
C THR A 56 63.84 -19.81 19.46
N VAL A 57 64.12 -19.55 20.73
CA VAL A 57 63.31 -18.81 21.68
C VAL A 57 62.93 -17.42 21.12
N GLU A 58 63.96 -16.67 20.68
CA GLU A 58 63.78 -15.32 20.12
C GLU A 58 62.84 -15.33 18.88
N LYS A 59 62.87 -16.40 18.06
CA LYS A 59 62.05 -16.54 16.91
C LYS A 59 60.60 -16.83 17.30
N ASP A 60 60.37 -17.69 18.25
CA ASP A 60 59.04 -18.08 18.71
C ASP A 60 58.38 -16.92 19.45
N ASP A 61 59.10 -16.20 20.28
CA ASP A 61 58.66 -14.96 20.93
C ASP A 61 58.31 -13.86 19.91
N LEU A 62 59.14 -13.71 18.88
CA LEU A 62 58.87 -12.73 17.81
C LEU A 62 57.63 -13.10 17.02
N LEU A 63 57.40 -14.40 16.71
CA LEU A 63 56.20 -14.88 16.04
C LEU A 63 54.96 -14.69 16.91
N PHE A 64 55.05 -14.95 18.21
CA PHE A 64 53.96 -14.76 19.16
C PHE A 64 53.58 -13.27 19.31
N ASN A 65 54.57 -12.41 19.50
CA ASN A 65 54.38 -10.97 19.59
C ASN A 65 53.81 -10.40 18.28
N LEU A 66 54.25 -10.89 17.12
CA LEU A 66 53.70 -10.53 15.83
C LEU A 66 52.23 -10.98 15.68
N ALA A 67 51.92 -12.20 16.12
CA ALA A 67 50.55 -12.72 16.10
C ALA A 67 49.61 -11.89 16.99
N ILE A 68 50.07 -11.51 18.20
CA ILE A 68 49.31 -10.60 19.09
C ILE A 68 49.12 -9.25 18.44
N ALA A 69 50.18 -8.65 17.89
CA ALA A 69 50.09 -7.34 17.23
C ALA A 69 49.09 -7.35 16.05
N LEU A 70 49.13 -8.39 15.22
CA LEU A 70 48.16 -8.58 14.11
C LEU A 70 46.75 -8.80 14.64
N GLY A 71 46.59 -9.59 15.72
CA GLY A 71 45.28 -9.80 16.37
C GLY A 71 44.69 -8.49 16.90
N VAL A 72 45.48 -7.69 17.61
CA VAL A 72 45.04 -6.37 18.10
C VAL A 72 44.69 -5.44 16.93
N LEU A 73 45.55 -5.38 15.89
CA LEU A 73 45.23 -4.58 14.69
C LEU A 73 43.93 -5.00 14.04
N TYR A 74 43.70 -6.29 13.89
CA TYR A 74 42.45 -6.83 13.33
C TYR A 74 41.20 -6.41 14.14
N VAL A 75 41.29 -6.54 15.48
CA VAL A 75 40.19 -6.12 16.38
C VAL A 75 39.92 -4.62 16.24
N VAL A 76 40.98 -3.79 16.21
CA VAL A 76 40.85 -2.34 16.04
C VAL A 76 40.19 -1.99 14.70
N LEU A 77 40.58 -2.67 13.61
CA LEU A 77 39.98 -2.48 12.29
C LEU A 77 38.50 -2.85 12.27
N VAL A 78 38.11 -4.01 12.82
CA VAL A 78 36.73 -4.44 12.90
C VAL A 78 35.89 -3.48 13.74
N LEU A 79 36.42 -3.06 14.90
CA LEU A 79 35.74 -2.11 15.77
C LEU A 79 35.52 -0.74 15.10
N SER A 80 36.58 -0.23 14.43
CA SER A 80 36.49 1.04 13.68
C SER A 80 35.47 0.96 12.53
N MET A 81 35.47 -0.14 11.78
CA MET A 81 34.50 -0.38 10.72
C MET A 81 33.05 -0.44 11.26
N TYR A 82 32.85 -1.09 12.40
CA TYR A 82 31.55 -1.16 13.07
C TYR A 82 31.07 0.23 13.52
N LEU A 83 31.95 1.03 14.16
CA LEU A 83 31.61 2.40 14.58
C LEU A 83 31.31 3.32 13.40
N ILE A 84 32.11 3.25 12.33
CA ILE A 84 31.84 4.01 11.10
C ILE A 84 30.49 3.62 10.52
N ASN A 85 30.19 2.33 10.45
CA ASN A 85 28.91 1.83 9.94
C ASN A 85 27.71 2.35 10.76
N LEU A 86 27.81 2.37 12.10
CA LEU A 86 26.76 2.94 12.96
C LEU A 86 26.54 4.44 12.70
N LEU A 87 27.61 5.21 12.52
CA LEU A 87 27.53 6.64 12.21
C LEU A 87 26.91 6.89 10.84
N VAL A 88 27.31 6.12 9.83
CA VAL A 88 26.78 6.20 8.46
C VAL A 88 25.30 5.85 8.44
N ILE A 89 24.87 4.77 9.10
CA ILE A 89 23.45 4.38 9.16
C ILE A 89 22.62 5.50 9.79
N ASN A 90 23.04 6.05 10.92
CA ASN A 90 22.26 7.08 11.61
C ASN A 90 22.24 8.42 10.86
N LYS A 91 23.37 8.85 10.29
CA LYS A 91 23.47 10.18 9.63
C LYS A 91 22.89 10.18 8.21
N ILE A 92 23.07 9.10 7.44
CA ILE A 92 22.67 9.04 6.04
C ILE A 92 21.26 8.42 5.88
N TRP A 93 20.98 7.28 6.51
CA TRP A 93 19.70 6.58 6.30
C TRP A 93 18.51 7.20 7.02
N LYS A 94 18.70 7.90 8.12
CA LYS A 94 17.58 8.54 8.85
C LYS A 94 16.85 9.59 8.00
N PRO A 95 17.52 10.53 7.31
CA PRO A 95 16.87 11.45 6.37
C PRO A 95 16.11 10.73 5.24
N PHE A 96 16.73 9.71 4.65
CA PHE A 96 16.09 8.92 3.58
C PHE A 96 14.80 8.22 4.04
N LYS A 97 14.82 7.60 5.24
CA LYS A 97 13.60 7.01 5.83
C LYS A 97 12.52 8.06 6.09
N GLY A 98 12.92 9.30 6.42
CA GLY A 98 12.02 10.43 6.54
C GLY A 98 11.28 10.73 5.23
N ILE A 99 12.01 10.86 4.12
CA ILE A 99 11.44 11.04 2.78
C ILE A 99 10.47 9.90 2.45
N LEU A 100 10.90 8.65 2.62
CA LEU A 100 10.09 7.49 2.31
C LEU A 100 8.80 7.42 3.12
N SER A 101 8.85 7.79 4.41
CA SER A 101 7.67 7.83 5.27
C SER A 101 6.71 8.96 4.89
N ALA A 102 7.22 10.08 4.41
CA ALA A 102 6.42 11.19 3.91
C ALA A 102 5.71 10.82 2.60
N ILE A 103 6.41 10.16 1.67
CA ILE A 103 5.82 9.64 0.42
C ILE A 103 4.67 8.67 0.72
N ARG A 104 4.83 7.76 1.69
CA ARG A 104 3.79 6.80 2.06
C ARG A 104 2.54 7.44 2.66
N ARG A 105 2.66 8.62 3.26
CA ARG A 105 1.55 9.36 3.88
C ARG A 105 0.96 10.42 2.97
N TYR A 106 1.56 10.62 1.80
CA TYR A 106 1.06 11.60 0.87
C TYR A 106 -0.26 11.16 0.25
N GLU A 107 -1.28 11.96 0.43
CA GLU A 107 -2.58 11.84 -0.21
C GLU A 107 -2.91 13.15 -0.91
N VAL A 108 -3.28 13.07 -2.18
CA VAL A 108 -3.66 14.24 -2.99
C VAL A 108 -4.92 14.88 -2.39
N GLY A 109 -4.89 16.21 -2.23
CA GLY A 109 -6.00 16.96 -1.60
C GLY A 109 -5.88 17.11 -0.07
N ASN A 110 -5.00 16.36 0.57
CA ASN A 110 -4.58 16.60 1.95
C ASN A 110 -3.29 17.41 1.91
N LYS A 111 -3.33 18.69 2.35
CA LYS A 111 -2.15 19.57 2.36
C LYS A 111 -1.05 19.00 3.26
N THR A 112 -0.43 17.91 2.81
CA THR A 112 0.72 17.29 3.48
C THR A 112 1.96 18.05 3.06
N GLU A 113 2.55 18.83 3.96
CA GLU A 113 3.82 19.50 3.69
C GLU A 113 4.98 18.52 3.90
N LEU A 114 5.90 18.50 2.95
CA LEU A 114 7.17 17.81 3.11
C LEU A 114 8.06 18.67 4.01
N HIS A 115 8.29 18.22 5.24
CA HIS A 115 9.17 18.97 6.15
C HIS A 115 10.61 19.00 5.62
N PRO A 116 11.31 20.15 5.76
CA PRO A 116 12.70 20.26 5.36
C PRO A 116 13.56 19.17 6.03
N ILE A 117 14.40 18.53 5.25
CA ILE A 117 15.28 17.47 5.74
C ILE A 117 16.66 18.05 5.91
N ALA A 118 17.17 18.03 7.15
CA ALA A 118 18.54 18.42 7.43
C ALA A 118 19.49 17.28 7.01
N THR A 119 20.02 17.35 5.79
CA THR A 119 21.01 16.40 5.27
C THR A 119 22.10 17.13 4.50
N GLU A 120 23.33 16.65 4.64
CA GLU A 120 24.49 17.15 3.88
C GLU A 120 24.64 16.40 2.52
N VAL A 121 23.81 15.35 2.30
CA VAL A 121 23.85 14.55 1.07
C VAL A 121 23.07 15.27 -0.01
N ILE A 122 23.78 15.72 -1.04
CA ILE A 122 23.22 16.53 -2.14
C ILE A 122 22.10 15.77 -2.87
N GLU A 123 22.28 14.48 -3.08
CA GLU A 123 21.30 13.63 -3.78
C GLU A 123 19.96 13.56 -3.02
N PHE A 124 19.97 13.62 -1.71
CA PHE A 124 18.74 13.62 -0.92
C PHE A 124 18.04 14.98 -0.94
N ASN A 125 18.79 16.07 -1.01
CA ASN A 125 18.22 17.40 -1.21
C ASN A 125 17.56 17.50 -2.59
N VAL A 126 18.25 17.04 -3.65
CA VAL A 126 17.67 17.00 -5.01
C VAL A 126 16.42 16.11 -5.06
N LEU A 127 16.45 14.94 -4.41
CA LEU A 127 15.29 14.05 -4.32
C LEU A 127 14.13 14.73 -3.58
N HIS A 128 14.39 15.38 -2.45
CA HIS A 128 13.40 16.12 -1.68
C HIS A 128 12.74 17.21 -2.52
N ASP A 129 13.54 18.04 -3.21
CA ASP A 129 13.04 19.13 -4.03
C ASP A 129 12.19 18.63 -5.21
N ASN A 130 12.64 17.57 -5.88
CA ASN A 130 11.87 16.94 -6.95
C ASN A 130 10.52 16.39 -6.47
N ILE A 131 10.50 15.74 -5.30
CA ILE A 131 9.25 15.24 -4.69
C ILE A 131 8.33 16.39 -4.33
N GLN A 132 8.87 17.46 -3.73
CA GLN A 132 8.10 18.64 -3.37
C GLN A 132 7.49 19.31 -4.61
N GLN A 133 8.25 19.46 -5.68
CA GLN A 133 7.75 20.00 -6.96
C GLN A 133 6.67 19.10 -7.56
N MET A 134 6.87 17.78 -7.51
CA MET A 134 5.86 16.81 -7.97
C MET A 134 4.56 16.92 -7.16
N TRP A 135 4.64 17.04 -5.84
CA TRP A 135 3.46 17.22 -4.99
C TRP A 135 2.73 18.52 -5.28
N GLN A 136 3.45 19.64 -5.36
CA GLN A 136 2.86 20.94 -5.72
C GLN A 136 2.16 20.89 -7.08
N ARG A 137 2.76 20.21 -8.05
CA ARG A 137 2.15 20.03 -9.37
C ARG A 137 0.89 19.16 -9.31
N ASN A 138 0.93 18.07 -8.55
CA ASN A 138 -0.23 17.20 -8.36
C ASN A 138 -1.38 17.93 -7.65
N GLU A 139 -1.09 18.68 -6.59
CA GLU A 139 -2.08 19.48 -5.87
C GLU A 139 -2.71 20.55 -6.79
N LYS A 140 -1.90 21.20 -7.61
CA LYS A 140 -2.40 22.18 -8.58
C LYS A 140 -3.33 21.54 -9.61
N VAL A 141 -2.92 20.42 -10.21
CA VAL A 141 -3.77 19.68 -11.17
C VAL A 141 -5.07 19.21 -10.52
N PHE A 142 -5.00 18.72 -9.29
CA PHE A 142 -6.18 18.31 -8.53
C PHE A 142 -7.15 19.47 -8.28
N GLU A 143 -6.65 20.63 -7.86
CA GLU A 143 -7.50 21.82 -7.64
C GLU A 143 -8.08 22.38 -8.95
N GLU A 144 -7.29 22.41 -10.04
CA GLU A 144 -7.78 22.77 -11.37
C GLU A 144 -8.88 21.82 -11.85
N GLN A 145 -8.70 20.52 -11.65
CA GLN A 145 -9.71 19.51 -11.99
C GLN A 145 -11.00 19.69 -11.17
N LYS A 146 -10.87 19.98 -9.87
CA LYS A 146 -12.01 20.25 -8.99
C LYS A 146 -12.82 21.47 -9.48
N VAL A 147 -12.14 22.59 -9.71
CA VAL A 147 -12.78 23.82 -10.21
C VAL A 147 -13.43 23.59 -11.58
N PHE A 148 -12.76 22.85 -12.47
CA PHE A 148 -13.33 22.49 -13.78
C PHE A 148 -14.62 21.70 -13.63
N ILE A 149 -14.66 20.70 -12.75
CA ILE A 149 -15.85 19.87 -12.51
C ILE A 149 -16.99 20.70 -11.91
N GLU A 150 -16.69 21.57 -10.94
CA GLU A 150 -17.67 22.44 -10.32
C GLU A 150 -18.29 23.40 -11.36
N ASN A 151 -17.47 24.06 -12.17
CA ASN A 151 -17.93 24.95 -13.22
C ASN A 151 -18.72 24.21 -14.29
N ALA A 152 -18.21 23.07 -14.80
CA ALA A 152 -18.91 22.25 -15.77
C ALA A 152 -20.29 21.78 -15.27
N SER A 153 -20.40 21.49 -13.96
CA SER A 153 -21.67 21.13 -13.33
C SER A 153 -22.71 22.24 -13.48
N HIS A 154 -22.34 23.47 -13.11
CA HIS A 154 -23.23 24.62 -13.18
C HIS A 154 -23.57 24.99 -14.62
N GLU A 155 -22.58 25.01 -15.51
CA GLU A 155 -22.77 25.37 -16.91
C GLU A 155 -23.63 24.37 -17.69
N LEU A 156 -23.64 23.09 -17.29
CA LEU A 156 -24.49 22.08 -17.90
C LEU A 156 -25.92 22.00 -17.27
N GLN A 157 -26.02 22.22 -15.96
CA GLN A 157 -27.32 22.15 -15.28
C GLN A 157 -28.28 23.28 -15.70
N THR A 158 -27.76 24.49 -15.88
CA THR A 158 -28.57 25.66 -16.22
C THR A 158 -29.32 25.53 -17.56
N PRO A 159 -28.67 25.21 -18.70
CA PRO A 159 -29.37 25.06 -19.97
C PRO A 159 -30.33 23.88 -19.97
N LEU A 160 -30.02 22.78 -19.28
CA LEU A 160 -30.93 21.65 -19.15
C LEU A 160 -32.16 22.02 -18.36
N ALA A 161 -32.05 22.76 -17.26
CA ALA A 161 -33.20 23.23 -16.47
C ALA A 161 -34.09 24.21 -17.30
N ILE A 162 -33.46 25.15 -18.01
CA ILE A 162 -34.20 26.08 -18.89
C ILE A 162 -34.97 25.31 -19.97
N THR A 163 -34.34 24.30 -20.59
CA THR A 163 -34.95 23.51 -21.64
C THR A 163 -36.13 22.68 -21.10
N LEU A 164 -35.98 22.06 -19.93
CA LEU A 164 -37.06 21.34 -19.26
C LEU A 164 -38.25 22.25 -18.94
N ASN A 165 -37.99 23.44 -18.37
CA ASN A 165 -39.04 24.41 -18.10
C ASN A 165 -39.78 24.86 -19.38
N LYS A 166 -39.04 25.10 -20.47
CA LYS A 166 -39.67 25.43 -21.76
C LYS A 166 -40.54 24.30 -22.30
N LEU A 167 -40.11 23.04 -22.17
CA LEU A 167 -40.91 21.88 -22.56
C LEU A 167 -42.18 21.73 -21.71
N GLU A 168 -42.08 22.01 -20.40
CA GLU A 168 -43.25 22.01 -19.51
C GLU A 168 -44.29 23.10 -19.89
N LEU A 169 -43.81 24.29 -20.23
CA LEU A 169 -44.68 25.36 -20.72
C LEU A 169 -45.33 25.00 -22.05
N LEU A 170 -44.57 24.39 -22.98
CA LEU A 170 -45.12 23.92 -24.25
C LEU A 170 -46.15 22.81 -24.06
N ALA A 171 -45.93 21.88 -23.14
CA ALA A 171 -46.85 20.78 -22.86
C ALA A 171 -48.22 21.25 -22.32
N ASN A 172 -48.29 22.46 -21.77
CA ASN A 172 -49.54 23.06 -21.30
C ASN A 172 -50.29 23.85 -22.37
N ASP A 173 -49.79 23.89 -23.62
CA ASP A 173 -50.46 24.59 -24.73
C ASP A 173 -51.71 23.79 -25.21
N PRO A 174 -52.93 24.35 -25.10
CA PRO A 174 -54.15 23.64 -25.48
C PRO A 174 -54.26 23.35 -26.99
N SER A 175 -53.43 23.97 -27.83
CA SER A 175 -53.43 23.76 -29.28
C SER A 175 -52.71 22.47 -29.72
N LEU A 176 -52.02 21.79 -28.81
CA LEU A 176 -51.26 20.57 -29.09
C LEU A 176 -52.17 19.36 -29.22
N ASN A 177 -51.98 18.58 -30.27
CA ASN A 177 -52.66 17.30 -30.41
C ASN A 177 -51.94 16.19 -29.61
N GLU A 178 -52.64 15.07 -29.39
CA GLU A 178 -52.13 13.93 -28.61
C GLU A 178 -50.80 13.40 -29.12
N LYS A 179 -50.59 13.33 -30.44
CA LYS A 179 -49.30 12.88 -31.03
C LYS A 179 -48.15 13.82 -30.68
N GLN A 180 -48.40 15.13 -30.66
CA GLN A 180 -47.39 16.13 -30.28
C GLN A 180 -47.07 16.08 -28.78
N LEU A 181 -48.08 15.84 -27.92
CA LEU A 181 -47.88 15.65 -26.49
C LEU A 181 -47.05 14.40 -26.19
N ILE A 182 -47.28 13.28 -26.90
CA ILE A 182 -46.46 12.07 -26.78
C ILE A 182 -44.97 12.39 -27.15
N GLN A 183 -44.76 13.05 -28.29
CA GLN A 183 -43.39 13.41 -28.71
C GLN A 183 -42.70 14.35 -27.71
N LEU A 184 -43.41 15.33 -27.17
CA LEU A 184 -42.91 16.23 -26.12
C LEU A 184 -42.54 15.46 -24.85
N SER A 185 -43.35 14.49 -24.44
CA SER A 185 -43.08 13.61 -23.32
C SER A 185 -41.80 12.78 -23.52
N GLU A 186 -41.58 12.23 -24.72
CA GLU A 186 -40.37 11.48 -25.06
C GLU A 186 -39.10 12.37 -25.00
N VAL A 187 -39.22 13.61 -25.54
CA VAL A 187 -38.13 14.59 -25.46
C VAL A 187 -37.82 14.98 -24.01
N LYS A 188 -38.87 15.27 -23.21
CA LYS A 188 -38.76 15.58 -21.77
C LYS A 188 -38.07 14.44 -21.03
N GLN A 189 -38.50 13.20 -21.26
CA GLN A 189 -37.87 12.00 -20.64
C GLN A 189 -36.39 11.87 -21.01
N SER A 190 -36.05 12.12 -22.28
CA SER A 190 -34.65 12.08 -22.74
C SER A 190 -33.78 13.15 -22.07
N LEU A 191 -34.30 14.37 -21.91
CA LEU A 191 -33.63 15.46 -21.21
C LEU A 191 -33.49 15.20 -19.71
N MET A 192 -34.51 14.68 -19.04
CA MET A 192 -34.45 14.27 -17.63
C MET A 192 -33.37 13.20 -17.42
N ARG A 193 -33.29 12.22 -18.33
CA ARG A 193 -32.26 11.21 -18.31
C ARG A 193 -30.85 11.82 -18.47
N MET A 194 -30.68 12.76 -19.40
CA MET A 194 -29.40 13.48 -19.61
C MET A 194 -28.99 14.29 -18.36
N THR A 195 -29.96 14.97 -17.73
CA THR A 195 -29.74 15.70 -16.47
C THR A 195 -29.30 14.75 -15.35
N HIS A 196 -29.94 13.60 -15.22
CA HIS A 196 -29.61 12.61 -14.20
C HIS A 196 -28.24 11.98 -14.47
N LEU A 197 -27.92 11.67 -15.73
CA LEU A 197 -26.61 11.21 -16.15
C LEU A 197 -25.49 12.20 -15.76
N ASN A 198 -25.71 13.47 -16.11
CA ASN A 198 -24.75 14.53 -15.82
C ASN A 198 -24.51 14.68 -14.30
N LYS A 199 -25.59 14.77 -13.50
CA LYS A 199 -25.50 14.80 -12.03
C LYS A 199 -24.73 13.59 -11.46
N SER A 200 -25.01 12.39 -11.96
CA SER A 200 -24.36 11.16 -11.50
C SER A 200 -22.87 11.10 -11.85
N LEU A 201 -22.48 11.55 -13.05
CA LEU A 201 -21.09 11.62 -13.47
C LEU A 201 -20.29 12.61 -12.64
N LEU A 202 -20.85 13.80 -12.43
CA LEU A 202 -20.23 14.84 -11.62
C LEU A 202 -20.07 14.39 -10.16
N MET A 203 -21.08 13.70 -9.62
CA MET A 203 -21.02 13.11 -8.29
C MET A 203 -19.90 12.07 -8.19
N LEU A 204 -19.82 11.13 -9.14
CA LEU A 204 -18.74 10.14 -9.19
C LEU A 204 -17.37 10.81 -9.19
N THR A 205 -17.20 11.83 -10.01
CA THR A 205 -15.91 12.55 -10.08
C THR A 205 -15.58 13.26 -8.76
N ARG A 206 -16.58 13.84 -8.07
CA ARG A 206 -16.39 14.44 -6.75
C ARG A 206 -16.01 13.42 -5.68
N ILE A 207 -16.62 12.23 -5.72
CA ILE A 207 -16.30 11.13 -4.79
C ILE A 207 -14.87 10.65 -5.02
N GLU A 208 -14.51 10.36 -6.28
CA GLU A 208 -13.16 9.89 -6.66
C GLU A 208 -12.06 10.90 -6.34
N ASN A 209 -12.38 12.18 -6.40
CA ASN A 209 -11.50 13.28 -6.01
C ASN A 209 -11.60 13.62 -4.51
N GLN A 210 -12.20 12.80 -3.67
CA GLN A 210 -12.32 12.96 -2.21
C GLN A 210 -12.83 14.36 -1.78
N GLN A 211 -13.74 14.95 -2.53
CA GLN A 211 -14.24 16.31 -2.27
C GLN A 211 -15.23 16.40 -1.11
N TYR A 212 -15.68 15.29 -0.55
CA TYR A 212 -16.60 15.21 0.59
C TYR A 212 -15.83 15.11 1.90
N LYS A 213 -15.64 16.24 2.60
CA LYS A 213 -14.70 16.34 3.75
C LYS A 213 -15.33 16.16 5.14
N GLN A 214 -16.64 16.13 5.29
CA GLN A 214 -17.28 16.07 6.61
C GLN A 214 -17.70 14.62 6.91
N ALA A 215 -16.84 13.88 7.60
CA ALA A 215 -17.20 12.58 8.15
C ALA A 215 -17.85 12.76 9.53
N LYS A 216 -18.89 11.96 9.79
CA LYS A 216 -19.59 11.82 11.07
C LYS A 216 -19.96 10.36 11.24
N ASP A 217 -20.23 9.94 12.45
CA ASP A 217 -20.81 8.63 12.71
C ASP A 217 -22.25 8.60 12.15
N VAL A 218 -22.50 7.75 11.18
CA VAL A 218 -23.78 7.58 10.51
C VAL A 218 -24.36 6.22 10.86
N SER A 219 -25.58 6.21 11.37
CA SER A 219 -26.40 5.02 11.61
C SER A 219 -27.10 4.61 10.33
N PHE A 220 -26.79 3.43 9.81
CA PHE A 220 -27.47 2.87 8.64
C PHE A 220 -28.92 2.47 8.96
N GLN A 221 -29.20 2.13 10.22
CA GLN A 221 -30.55 1.84 10.68
C GLN A 221 -31.45 3.08 10.55
N ALA A 222 -31.08 4.18 11.18
CA ALA A 222 -31.84 5.43 11.12
C ALA A 222 -32.03 5.91 9.66
N LEU A 223 -30.93 5.88 8.90
CA LEU A 223 -30.94 6.32 7.50
C LEU A 223 -31.83 5.45 6.60
N THR A 224 -31.87 4.14 6.84
CA THR A 224 -32.70 3.22 6.08
C THR A 224 -34.17 3.48 6.34
N THR A 225 -34.55 3.72 7.59
CA THR A 225 -35.93 4.04 7.99
C THR A 225 -36.38 5.34 7.30
N ASP A 226 -35.61 6.41 7.37
CA ASP A 226 -35.92 7.68 6.74
C ASP A 226 -36.12 7.55 5.22
N ILE A 227 -35.24 6.80 4.54
CA ILE A 227 -35.34 6.61 3.08
C ILE A 227 -36.51 5.71 2.70
N ILE A 228 -36.87 4.71 3.50
CA ILE A 228 -38.05 3.88 3.24
C ILE A 228 -39.32 4.71 3.36
N ASP A 229 -39.42 5.59 4.35
CA ASP A 229 -40.53 6.52 4.51
C ASP A 229 -40.65 7.46 3.29
N GLU A 230 -39.53 7.99 2.78
CA GLU A 230 -39.52 8.79 1.54
C GLU A 230 -39.97 7.99 0.30
N LEU A 231 -39.75 6.68 0.28
CA LEU A 231 -40.11 5.81 -0.85
C LEU A 231 -41.44 5.09 -0.67
N SER A 232 -42.17 5.37 0.41
CA SER A 232 -43.40 4.70 0.80
C SER A 232 -44.48 4.71 -0.33
N ASP A 233 -44.69 5.83 -1.01
CA ASP A 233 -45.62 5.93 -2.12
C ASP A 233 -45.27 5.00 -3.29
N LEU A 234 -43.98 4.88 -3.60
CA LEU A 234 -43.48 4.01 -4.66
C LEU A 234 -43.61 2.53 -4.29
N ILE A 235 -43.35 2.21 -3.01
CA ILE A 235 -43.50 0.87 -2.44
C ILE A 235 -44.97 0.47 -2.49
N ALA A 236 -45.89 1.35 -2.06
CA ALA A 236 -47.31 1.13 -2.08
C ALA A 236 -47.84 0.99 -3.52
N PHE A 237 -47.41 1.84 -4.46
CA PHE A 237 -47.79 1.77 -5.86
C PHE A 237 -47.42 0.43 -6.50
N LYS A 238 -46.30 -0.16 -6.12
CA LYS A 238 -45.87 -1.47 -6.60
C LYS A 238 -46.36 -2.63 -5.73
N GLU A 239 -47.11 -2.39 -4.66
CA GLU A 239 -47.60 -3.39 -3.71
C GLU A 239 -46.46 -4.28 -3.15
N LEU A 240 -45.29 -3.67 -2.88
CA LEU A 240 -44.13 -4.42 -2.41
C LEU A 240 -44.20 -4.70 -0.91
N GLU A 241 -43.78 -5.90 -0.52
CA GLU A 241 -43.58 -6.26 0.89
C GLU A 241 -42.12 -5.94 1.28
N VAL A 242 -41.96 -4.96 2.17
CA VAL A 242 -40.61 -4.59 2.69
C VAL A 242 -40.50 -5.07 4.12
N SER A 243 -39.48 -5.89 4.40
CA SER A 243 -39.13 -6.34 5.74
C SER A 243 -37.72 -5.88 6.12
N ILE A 244 -37.54 -5.49 7.38
CA ILE A 244 -36.28 -5.02 7.92
C ILE A 244 -35.94 -5.89 9.15
N ASP A 245 -34.81 -6.58 9.10
CA ASP A 245 -34.23 -7.29 10.24
C ASP A 245 -33.06 -6.47 10.79
N GLU A 246 -33.29 -5.88 11.96
CA GLU A 246 -32.32 -5.07 12.67
C GLU A 246 -31.76 -5.90 13.84
N ILE A 247 -30.57 -6.49 13.66
CA ILE A 247 -29.89 -7.25 14.71
C ILE A 247 -29.01 -6.32 15.56
N SER A 248 -28.32 -5.41 14.91
CA SER A 248 -27.49 -4.37 15.52
C SER A 248 -27.28 -3.25 14.49
N ASP A 249 -27.03 -2.01 14.95
CA ASP A 249 -26.81 -0.90 14.04
C ASP A 249 -25.44 -1.00 13.35
N PHE A 250 -25.41 -0.71 12.07
CA PHE A 250 -24.18 -0.55 11.29
C PHE A 250 -23.77 0.93 11.30
N GLN A 251 -22.80 1.28 12.14
CA GLN A 251 -22.27 2.64 12.26
C GLN A 251 -20.97 2.79 11.47
N VAL A 252 -20.92 3.83 10.65
CA VAL A 252 -19.73 4.12 9.83
C VAL A 252 -19.42 5.62 9.92
N GLU A 253 -18.15 5.93 10.18
CA GLU A 253 -17.66 7.31 10.09
C GLU A 253 -17.52 7.73 8.62
N MET A 254 -18.53 8.43 8.11
CA MET A 254 -18.58 8.87 6.72
C MET A 254 -19.40 10.15 6.54
N ASN A 255 -19.33 10.74 5.34
CA ASN A 255 -20.19 11.88 5.01
C ASN A 255 -21.66 11.46 4.97
N PRO A 256 -22.58 12.12 5.71
CA PRO A 256 -23.99 11.75 5.78
C PRO A 256 -24.72 11.77 4.43
N ASP A 257 -24.39 12.74 3.57
CA ASP A 257 -25.02 12.84 2.24
C ASP A 257 -24.61 11.66 1.36
N LEU A 258 -23.34 11.24 1.43
CA LEU A 258 -22.86 10.06 0.70
C LEU A 258 -23.46 8.76 1.24
N ALA A 259 -23.63 8.65 2.55
CA ALA A 259 -24.34 7.52 3.15
C ALA A 259 -25.77 7.43 2.63
N GLY A 260 -26.48 8.56 2.63
CA GLY A 260 -27.85 8.65 2.07
C GLY A 260 -27.92 8.25 0.61
N ILE A 261 -26.98 8.70 -0.19
CA ILE A 261 -26.88 8.33 -1.61
C ILE A 261 -26.62 6.84 -1.79
N LEU A 262 -25.73 6.24 -0.98
CA LEU A 262 -25.42 4.82 -1.04
C LEU A 262 -26.66 3.98 -0.74
N VAL A 263 -27.32 4.22 0.40
CA VAL A 263 -28.53 3.48 0.81
C VAL A 263 -29.67 3.70 -0.18
N SER A 264 -29.93 4.96 -0.58
CA SER A 264 -30.97 5.29 -1.55
C SER A 264 -30.75 4.61 -2.90
N ASN A 265 -29.51 4.53 -3.41
CA ASN A 265 -29.24 3.82 -4.67
C ASN A 265 -29.52 2.32 -4.56
N LEU A 266 -29.19 1.68 -3.45
CA LEU A 266 -29.47 0.25 -3.24
C LEU A 266 -30.97 0.00 -3.11
N LEU A 267 -31.68 0.80 -2.32
CA LEU A 267 -33.15 0.66 -2.13
C LEU A 267 -33.91 0.96 -3.40
N ARG A 268 -33.61 2.05 -4.10
CA ARG A 268 -34.24 2.38 -5.39
C ARG A 268 -33.98 1.30 -6.44
N ASN A 269 -32.78 0.71 -6.43
CA ASN A 269 -32.47 -0.42 -7.31
C ASN A 269 -33.33 -1.64 -6.97
N ALA A 270 -33.45 -2.00 -5.68
CA ALA A 270 -34.30 -3.10 -5.23
C ALA A 270 -35.76 -2.86 -5.64
N ILE A 271 -36.36 -1.67 -5.33
CA ILE A 271 -37.73 -1.32 -5.67
C ILE A 271 -37.95 -1.35 -7.21
N LYS A 272 -36.98 -0.83 -7.97
CA LYS A 272 -37.10 -0.76 -9.45
C LYS A 272 -37.16 -2.15 -10.07
N TYR A 273 -36.31 -3.07 -9.65
CA TYR A 273 -36.16 -4.39 -10.27
C TYR A 273 -36.94 -5.51 -9.59
N THR A 274 -37.70 -5.21 -8.56
CA THR A 274 -38.71 -6.12 -8.01
C THR A 274 -40.01 -5.97 -8.77
N GLU A 275 -40.66 -7.09 -9.10
CA GLU A 275 -42.02 -7.10 -9.70
C GLU A 275 -43.05 -6.61 -8.71
N GLN A 276 -44.24 -6.24 -9.24
CA GLN A 276 -45.39 -5.88 -8.42
C GLN A 276 -45.77 -7.04 -7.49
N GLY A 277 -46.00 -6.76 -6.20
CA GLY A 277 -46.28 -7.76 -5.19
C GLY A 277 -45.06 -8.58 -4.72
N GLY A 278 -43.84 -8.24 -5.17
CA GLY A 278 -42.61 -8.92 -4.76
C GLY A 278 -42.08 -8.41 -3.43
N ASN A 279 -41.01 -9.08 -2.95
CA ASN A 279 -40.50 -8.87 -1.61
C ASN A 279 -39.10 -8.21 -1.64
N ILE A 280 -38.88 -7.27 -0.72
CA ILE A 280 -37.58 -6.68 -0.43
C ILE A 280 -37.26 -6.96 1.05
N HIS A 281 -36.09 -7.53 1.30
CA HIS A 281 -35.61 -7.83 2.65
C HIS A 281 -34.32 -7.08 2.93
N ILE A 282 -34.28 -6.33 4.01
CA ILE A 282 -33.12 -5.53 4.44
C ILE A 282 -32.61 -6.14 5.74
N LEU A 283 -31.30 -6.39 5.80
CA LEU A 283 -30.65 -6.89 6.99
C LEU A 283 -29.56 -5.90 7.42
N ILE A 284 -29.60 -5.49 8.69
CA ILE A 284 -28.63 -4.57 9.29
C ILE A 284 -27.99 -5.26 10.49
N GLU A 285 -26.67 -5.42 10.44
CA GLU A 285 -25.83 -5.99 11.48
C GLU A 285 -24.62 -5.09 11.73
N GLU A 286 -23.92 -5.25 12.84
CA GLU A 286 -22.77 -4.40 13.26
C GLU A 286 -21.76 -4.03 12.15
N ASN A 287 -21.50 -4.94 11.20
CA ASN A 287 -20.54 -4.75 10.12
C ASN A 287 -21.13 -5.04 8.72
N ARG A 288 -22.46 -5.11 8.61
CA ARG A 288 -23.09 -5.47 7.35
C ARG A 288 -24.42 -4.75 7.16
N PHE A 289 -24.57 -4.14 6.00
CA PHE A 289 -25.83 -3.67 5.46
C PHE A 289 -26.14 -4.46 4.20
N GLN A 290 -27.31 -5.07 4.12
CA GLN A 290 -27.70 -5.95 3.02
C GLN A 290 -29.09 -5.64 2.55
N VAL A 291 -29.27 -5.60 1.23
CA VAL A 291 -30.58 -5.49 0.57
C VAL A 291 -30.76 -6.69 -0.34
N LYS A 292 -31.80 -7.49 -0.08
CA LYS A 292 -32.23 -8.60 -0.92
C LYS A 292 -33.55 -8.26 -1.59
N ASN A 293 -33.67 -8.53 -2.87
CA ASN A 293 -34.94 -8.34 -3.60
C ASN A 293 -35.22 -9.51 -4.53
N THR A 294 -36.53 -9.84 -4.70
CA THR A 294 -36.98 -10.86 -5.64
C THR A 294 -36.59 -10.46 -7.08
N ALA A 295 -36.00 -11.39 -7.82
CA ALA A 295 -35.59 -11.13 -9.19
C ALA A 295 -36.76 -11.22 -10.13
N LYS A 296 -36.88 -10.27 -11.08
CA LYS A 296 -37.94 -10.25 -12.09
C LYS A 296 -37.89 -11.47 -13.02
N ASP A 297 -36.71 -11.86 -13.47
CA ASP A 297 -36.51 -12.93 -14.46
C ASP A 297 -35.68 -14.08 -13.94
N ALA A 298 -35.42 -14.17 -12.63
CA ALA A 298 -34.50 -15.14 -11.97
C ALA A 298 -33.10 -15.23 -12.65
N ILE A 299 -32.67 -14.15 -13.32
CA ILE A 299 -31.42 -14.11 -14.07
C ILE A 299 -30.34 -13.57 -13.18
N ARG A 300 -29.30 -14.40 -12.94
CA ARG A 300 -28.07 -13.97 -12.23
C ARG A 300 -27.34 -12.89 -13.04
N LEU A 301 -27.02 -11.77 -12.39
CA LEU A 301 -26.18 -10.72 -12.98
C LEU A 301 -24.69 -11.11 -12.90
N ASP A 302 -23.87 -10.57 -13.78
CA ASP A 302 -22.42 -10.77 -13.74
C ASP A 302 -21.78 -9.90 -12.63
N PRO A 303 -21.27 -10.50 -11.52
CA PRO A 303 -20.69 -9.76 -10.41
C PRO A 303 -19.51 -8.87 -10.82
N SER A 304 -18.80 -9.23 -11.90
CA SER A 304 -17.64 -8.47 -12.39
C SER A 304 -18.03 -7.20 -13.12
N LYS A 305 -19.27 -7.09 -13.60
CA LYS A 305 -19.73 -5.99 -14.45
C LYS A 305 -20.76 -5.07 -13.79
N ILE A 306 -21.57 -5.57 -12.86
CA ILE A 306 -22.70 -4.82 -12.32
C ILE A 306 -22.34 -3.50 -11.66
N PHE A 307 -21.11 -3.39 -11.11
CA PHE A 307 -20.58 -2.18 -10.50
C PHE A 307 -19.79 -1.30 -11.48
N GLN A 308 -19.70 -1.69 -12.76
CA GLN A 308 -19.04 -0.88 -13.78
C GLN A 308 -19.95 0.27 -14.23
N ARG A 309 -19.33 1.38 -14.60
CA ARG A 309 -20.04 2.55 -15.12
C ARG A 309 -20.78 2.18 -16.42
N PHE A 310 -22.00 2.72 -16.58
CA PHE A 310 -22.85 2.49 -17.74
C PHE A 310 -23.28 1.04 -17.97
N HIS A 311 -23.02 0.16 -17.02
CA HIS A 311 -23.50 -1.21 -17.10
C HIS A 311 -25.02 -1.25 -16.84
N LYS A 312 -25.77 -1.85 -17.76
CA LYS A 312 -27.23 -1.99 -17.70
C LYS A 312 -27.59 -3.45 -17.86
N GLY A 313 -28.63 -3.88 -17.18
CA GLY A 313 -29.30 -5.14 -17.52
C GLY A 313 -29.88 -5.09 -18.96
N GLN A 314 -30.04 -6.24 -19.58
CA GLN A 314 -30.37 -6.37 -21.01
C GLN A 314 -31.69 -5.66 -21.44
N GLN A 315 -32.58 -5.29 -20.52
CA GLN A 315 -33.90 -4.74 -20.84
C GLN A 315 -34.16 -3.31 -20.35
N ASP A 316 -33.19 -2.64 -19.71
CA ASP A 316 -33.43 -1.33 -19.10
C ASP A 316 -32.87 -0.17 -19.91
N ALA A 317 -33.69 0.33 -20.85
CA ALA A 317 -33.40 1.55 -21.61
C ALA A 317 -33.49 2.82 -20.75
N THR A 318 -34.15 2.79 -19.61
CA THR A 318 -34.47 3.97 -18.78
C THR A 318 -33.39 4.25 -17.72
N SER A 319 -32.61 3.28 -17.30
CA SER A 319 -31.55 3.48 -16.32
C SER A 319 -30.30 4.13 -16.91
N THR A 320 -29.55 4.82 -16.07
CA THR A 320 -28.26 5.42 -16.45
C THR A 320 -27.11 4.44 -16.38
N GLY A 321 -27.24 3.35 -15.61
CA GLY A 321 -26.17 2.39 -15.32
C GLY A 321 -25.06 2.96 -14.43
N LEU A 322 -25.34 4.00 -13.62
CA LEU A 322 -24.38 4.66 -12.75
C LEU A 322 -24.66 4.41 -11.26
N GLY A 323 -25.87 4.04 -10.87
CA GLY A 323 -26.23 3.91 -9.44
C GLY A 323 -25.35 2.95 -8.65
N LEU A 324 -25.12 1.72 -9.17
CA LEU A 324 -24.25 0.75 -8.51
C LEU A 324 -22.75 1.14 -8.59
N ALA A 325 -22.34 1.84 -9.64
CA ALA A 325 -20.99 2.41 -9.73
C ALA A 325 -20.77 3.50 -8.66
N ILE A 326 -21.79 4.32 -8.38
CA ILE A 326 -21.77 5.30 -7.28
C ILE A 326 -21.66 4.58 -5.93
N VAL A 327 -22.46 3.54 -5.70
CA VAL A 327 -22.39 2.73 -4.47
C VAL A 327 -20.99 2.18 -4.26
N LYS A 328 -20.38 1.62 -5.30
CA LYS A 328 -19.01 1.10 -5.24
C LYS A 328 -17.99 2.20 -4.94
N SER A 329 -18.05 3.33 -5.63
CA SER A 329 -17.13 4.45 -5.45
C SER A 329 -17.22 5.04 -4.03
N ILE A 330 -18.44 5.19 -3.47
CA ILE A 330 -18.63 5.62 -2.08
C ILE A 330 -18.02 4.60 -1.13
N ALA A 331 -18.35 3.32 -1.30
CA ALA A 331 -17.84 2.27 -0.41
C ALA A 331 -16.30 2.23 -0.40
N GLU A 332 -15.65 2.28 -1.57
CA GLU A 332 -14.18 2.29 -1.69
C GLU A 332 -13.58 3.53 -1.01
N SER A 333 -14.22 4.70 -1.08
CA SER A 333 -13.75 5.94 -0.42
C SER A 333 -13.74 5.85 1.12
N TYR A 334 -14.56 4.98 1.71
CA TYR A 334 -14.65 4.75 3.14
C TYR A 334 -14.18 3.36 3.57
N HIS A 335 -13.36 2.71 2.75
CA HIS A 335 -12.79 1.38 3.02
C HIS A 335 -13.84 0.29 3.27
N LEU A 336 -15.05 0.48 2.76
CA LEU A 336 -16.10 -0.54 2.77
C LEU A 336 -15.98 -1.44 1.54
N LYS A 337 -16.49 -2.65 1.62
CA LYS A 337 -16.54 -3.59 0.49
C LYS A 337 -17.97 -3.82 0.05
N VAL A 338 -18.22 -3.83 -1.25
CA VAL A 338 -19.53 -4.12 -1.83
C VAL A 338 -19.48 -5.45 -2.55
N TYR A 339 -20.47 -6.28 -2.27
CA TYR A 339 -20.63 -7.60 -2.88
C TYR A 339 -22.02 -7.76 -3.47
N TYR A 340 -22.09 -8.61 -4.47
CA TYR A 340 -23.33 -9.08 -5.06
C TYR A 340 -23.34 -10.60 -5.07
N THR A 341 -24.43 -11.21 -4.58
CA THR A 341 -24.71 -12.62 -4.70
C THR A 341 -26.11 -12.82 -5.27
N PHE A 342 -26.36 -14.00 -5.81
CA PHE A 342 -27.68 -14.41 -6.29
C PHE A 342 -28.02 -15.75 -5.63
N GLU A 343 -28.99 -15.73 -4.75
CA GLU A 343 -29.37 -16.85 -3.91
C GLU A 343 -30.90 -16.94 -3.84
N GLU A 344 -31.46 -18.16 -3.94
CA GLU A 344 -32.92 -18.38 -3.84
C GLU A 344 -33.74 -17.48 -4.77
N GLU A 345 -33.29 -17.29 -6.00
CA GLU A 345 -33.95 -16.41 -6.99
C GLU A 345 -34.04 -14.94 -6.57
N LYS A 346 -33.18 -14.50 -5.63
CA LYS A 346 -33.11 -13.13 -5.15
C LYS A 346 -31.76 -12.51 -5.46
N HIS A 347 -31.77 -11.26 -5.86
CA HIS A 347 -30.58 -10.44 -5.93
C HIS A 347 -30.23 -9.96 -4.52
N CYS A 348 -28.96 -10.11 -4.13
CA CYS A 348 -28.47 -9.72 -2.83
C CYS A 348 -27.27 -8.77 -3.00
N PHE A 349 -27.42 -7.54 -2.54
CA PHE A 349 -26.36 -6.53 -2.48
C PHE A 349 -25.96 -6.33 -1.04
N GLN A 350 -24.66 -6.37 -0.77
CA GLN A 350 -24.11 -6.27 0.58
C GLN A 350 -23.03 -5.20 0.65
N VAL A 351 -23.04 -4.40 1.71
CA VAL A 351 -21.98 -3.47 2.07
C VAL A 351 -21.39 -3.95 3.39
N LEU A 352 -20.09 -4.20 3.41
CA LEU A 352 -19.37 -4.75 4.55
C LEU A 352 -18.34 -3.74 5.06
N GLY A 353 -18.30 -3.54 6.38
CA GLY A 353 -17.19 -2.87 7.06
C GLY A 353 -15.95 -3.76 7.05
N VAL A 354 -14.79 -3.18 6.81
CA VAL A 354 -13.50 -3.87 6.94
C VAL A 354 -12.97 -3.58 8.33
N ARG A 355 -12.86 -4.62 9.18
CA ARG A 355 -12.19 -4.54 10.49
C ARG A 355 -10.69 -4.36 10.36
#